data_ee6d586fd77338c52d4cc5a9aadf56b0
#
_entry.id   ee6d586fd77338c52d4cc5a9aadf56b0
#
_cell.length_a   1.000
_cell.length_b   1.000
_cell.length_c   1.000
_cell.angle_alpha   90.00
_cell.angle_beta   90.00
_cell.angle_gamma   90.00
#
_symmetry.space_group_name_H-M   'P 1'
#
loop_
_entity.id
_entity.type
_entity.pdbx_description
1 polymer ?
#
loop_
_entity_poly.entity_id
_entity_poly.type
_entity_poly.pdbx_seq_one_letter_code
_entity_poly.pdbx_strand_id
1 'polypeptide(L)'
;MPDYQSAFAAALLDAAAPTPAGVITPSGAPATKRFDVYRNNVVVSLSEALAVAFPVVKKLVGDIFFQAMAGVYVRANPPRTPLMMFYGETFPDFLSEFEPARALSYLPDVARLEQARRQVYHAADDTPANPDSLASFTEAELMALRFDLIAGHRIIPSEYPILGIWRANMGGDNALSDRGETVLIARPDMQVEMHLLSPGSAEFISGLAGDLPLGIAAERAATAMPEFDLGAGLSDLFRARILKNVTLGSEGE
;
A
#
# COMPACT_ATOMS: atom_id res chain seq x y z
N MET A 1 38.10 5.03 -6.10
CA MET A 1 37.66 6.38 -5.71
C MET A 1 36.20 6.26 -5.27
N PRO A 2 35.80 6.76 -4.08
CA PRO A 2 34.39 6.86 -3.80
C PRO A 2 33.75 7.70 -4.91
N ASP A 3 32.69 7.18 -5.49
CA ASP A 3 31.96 7.84 -6.55
C ASP A 3 31.49 9.22 -6.05
N TYR A 4 31.87 10.28 -6.77
CA TYR A 4 31.50 11.66 -6.45
C TYR A 4 29.96 11.77 -6.23
N GLN A 5 29.18 11.02 -7.00
CA GLN A 5 27.71 10.99 -6.89
C GLN A 5 27.25 10.43 -5.54
N SER A 6 27.88 9.37 -5.06
CA SER A 6 27.56 8.77 -3.76
C SER A 6 27.90 9.71 -2.60
N ALA A 7 29.03 10.39 -2.66
CA ALA A 7 29.44 11.38 -1.65
C ALA A 7 28.51 12.61 -1.67
N PHE A 8 28.11 13.06 -2.85
CA PHE A 8 27.15 14.16 -3.01
C PHE A 8 25.77 13.77 -2.46
N ALA A 9 25.25 12.58 -2.82
CA ALA A 9 23.97 12.09 -2.35
C ALA A 9 23.93 11.94 -0.82
N ALA A 10 24.96 11.38 -0.20
CA ALA A 10 25.07 11.26 1.25
C ALA A 10 25.06 12.65 1.93
N ALA A 11 25.82 13.61 1.39
CA ALA A 11 25.87 14.95 1.93
C ALA A 11 24.54 15.73 1.80
N LEU A 12 23.66 15.36 0.88
CA LEU A 12 22.34 16.00 0.74
C LEU A 12 21.40 15.74 1.91
N LEU A 13 21.52 14.60 2.57
CA LEU A 13 20.61 14.17 3.65
C LEU A 13 21.21 14.34 5.04
N ASP A 14 22.52 14.55 5.13
CA ASP A 14 23.22 14.81 6.38
C ASP A 14 23.55 16.31 6.51
N ALA A 15 22.82 17.00 7.41
CA ALA A 15 23.04 18.42 7.67
C ALA A 15 24.41 18.74 8.28
N ALA A 16 25.07 17.76 8.93
CA ALA A 16 26.39 17.91 9.52
C ALA A 16 27.52 17.65 8.52
N ALA A 17 27.22 16.99 7.39
CA ALA A 17 28.25 16.70 6.37
C ALA A 17 28.73 18.00 5.71
N PRO A 18 30.05 18.12 5.45
CA PRO A 18 30.63 19.26 4.73
C PRO A 18 30.12 19.32 3.29
N THR A 19 30.15 20.50 2.70
CA THR A 19 29.91 20.66 1.26
C THR A 19 30.87 19.79 0.46
N PRO A 20 30.39 18.92 -0.46
CA PRO A 20 31.26 18.04 -1.24
C PRO A 20 32.29 18.82 -2.04
N ALA A 21 33.53 18.28 -2.11
CA ALA A 21 34.58 18.83 -2.93
C ALA A 21 34.13 18.91 -4.40
N GLY A 22 34.24 20.04 -5.05
CA GLY A 22 33.73 20.25 -6.41
C GLY A 22 32.38 21.02 -6.47
N VAL A 23 31.69 21.21 -5.38
CA VAL A 23 30.58 22.18 -5.27
C VAL A 23 31.18 23.55 -4.99
N ILE A 24 31.59 24.25 -6.05
CA ILE A 24 32.32 25.51 -5.95
C ILE A 24 31.57 26.68 -6.58
N THR A 25 31.88 27.87 -6.13
CA THR A 25 31.45 29.12 -6.76
C THR A 25 32.24 29.38 -8.05
N PRO A 26 31.84 30.32 -8.91
CA PRO A 26 32.65 30.73 -10.08
C PRO A 26 34.08 31.21 -9.73
N SER A 27 34.28 31.65 -8.48
CA SER A 27 35.63 32.06 -7.98
C SER A 27 36.45 30.90 -7.42
N GLY A 28 35.95 29.64 -7.48
CA GLY A 28 36.65 28.45 -6.98
C GLY A 28 36.50 28.18 -5.49
N ALA A 29 35.81 29.02 -4.74
CA ALA A 29 35.54 28.79 -3.31
C ALA A 29 34.37 27.79 -3.10
N PRO A 30 34.32 27.05 -1.96
CA PRO A 30 33.16 26.18 -1.65
C PRO A 30 31.83 26.94 -1.67
N ALA A 31 30.84 26.41 -2.38
CA ALA A 31 29.51 27.03 -2.52
C ALA A 31 28.55 26.59 -1.39
N THR A 32 28.98 26.61 -0.14
CA THR A 32 28.30 26.08 1.03
C THR A 32 26.84 26.59 1.16
N LYS A 33 26.63 27.90 1.11
CA LYS A 33 25.29 28.48 1.22
C LYS A 33 24.32 27.97 0.14
N ARG A 34 24.79 27.80 -1.09
CA ARG A 34 23.98 27.26 -2.19
C ARG A 34 23.66 25.77 -1.99
N PHE A 35 24.69 25.03 -1.50
CA PHE A 35 24.49 23.61 -1.20
C PHE A 35 23.53 23.39 -0.04
N ASP A 36 23.57 24.22 0.99
CA ASP A 36 22.63 24.16 2.12
C ASP A 36 21.20 24.45 1.70
N VAL A 37 20.99 25.44 0.81
CA VAL A 37 19.67 25.68 0.21
C VAL A 37 19.19 24.48 -0.60
N TYR A 38 20.06 23.88 -1.40
CA TYR A 38 19.72 22.71 -2.21
C TYR A 38 19.39 21.49 -1.33
N ARG A 39 20.20 21.24 -0.29
CA ARG A 39 19.96 20.22 0.74
C ARG A 39 18.58 20.36 1.38
N ASN A 40 18.25 21.60 1.82
CA ASN A 40 16.96 21.88 2.42
C ASN A 40 15.81 21.63 1.44
N ASN A 41 15.95 22.08 0.18
CA ASN A 41 14.95 21.86 -0.86
C ASN A 41 14.70 20.37 -1.13
N VAL A 42 15.74 19.53 -1.13
CA VAL A 42 15.58 18.07 -1.31
C VAL A 42 14.76 17.47 -0.16
N VAL A 43 15.09 17.82 1.09
CA VAL A 43 14.32 17.32 2.26
C VAL A 43 12.88 17.80 2.21
N VAL A 44 12.64 19.06 1.89
CA VAL A 44 11.28 19.62 1.76
C VAL A 44 10.49 18.90 0.66
N SER A 45 11.07 18.77 -0.54
CA SER A 45 10.39 18.11 -1.67
C SER A 45 10.07 16.65 -1.40
N LEU A 46 10.96 15.91 -0.74
CA LEU A 46 10.70 14.53 -0.34
C LEU A 46 9.62 14.44 0.75
N SER A 47 9.61 15.39 1.70
CA SER A 47 8.55 15.47 2.72
C SER A 47 7.19 15.83 2.12
N GLU A 48 7.16 16.70 1.10
CA GLU A 48 5.95 17.01 0.34
C GLU A 48 5.45 15.79 -0.46
N ALA A 49 6.35 15.02 -1.07
CA ALA A 49 6.00 13.78 -1.74
C ALA A 49 5.36 12.76 -0.78
N LEU A 50 5.88 12.64 0.45
CA LEU A 50 5.25 11.84 1.51
C LEU A 50 3.87 12.40 1.90
N ALA A 51 3.72 13.71 2.01
CA ALA A 51 2.44 14.34 2.33
C ALA A 51 1.36 14.07 1.28
N VAL A 52 1.74 13.99 0.01
CA VAL A 52 0.85 13.60 -1.09
C VAL A 52 0.56 12.10 -1.05
N ALA A 53 1.53 11.28 -0.69
CA ALA A 53 1.38 9.83 -0.63
C ALA A 53 0.52 9.36 0.56
N PHE A 54 0.55 10.09 1.68
CA PHE A 54 -0.08 9.75 2.96
C PHE A 54 -0.96 10.88 3.52
N PRO A 55 -1.98 11.32 2.75
CA PRO A 55 -2.79 12.48 3.13
C PRO A 55 -3.62 12.28 4.41
N VAL A 56 -4.09 11.06 4.69
CA VAL A 56 -4.86 10.78 5.92
C VAL A 56 -3.93 10.70 7.12
N VAL A 57 -2.77 10.06 7.00
CA VAL A 57 -1.74 10.10 8.05
C VAL A 57 -1.42 11.55 8.40
N LYS A 58 -1.20 12.41 7.40
CA LYS A 58 -0.93 13.84 7.60
C LYS A 58 -2.05 14.55 8.35
N LYS A 59 -3.33 14.29 8.00
CA LYS A 59 -4.49 14.88 8.68
C LYS A 59 -4.62 14.42 10.13
N LEU A 60 -4.33 13.16 10.41
CA LEU A 60 -4.42 12.57 11.75
C LEU A 60 -3.40 13.15 12.71
N VAL A 61 -2.19 13.45 12.26
CA VAL A 61 -1.12 13.97 13.12
C VAL A 61 -0.99 15.50 13.05
N GLY A 62 -1.55 16.14 12.04
CA GLY A 62 -1.44 17.59 11.77
C GLY A 62 -0.17 17.97 11.02
N ASP A 63 -0.22 19.11 10.34
CA ASP A 63 0.81 19.56 9.40
C ASP A 63 2.20 19.68 10.05
N ILE A 64 2.28 20.30 11.23
CA ILE A 64 3.57 20.58 11.93
C ILE A 64 4.24 19.26 12.32
N PHE A 65 3.49 18.36 12.95
CA PHE A 65 4.01 17.08 13.38
C PHE A 65 4.40 16.21 12.18
N PHE A 66 3.56 16.19 11.12
CA PHE A 66 3.86 15.45 9.91
C PHE A 66 5.17 15.90 9.25
N GLN A 67 5.42 17.21 9.14
CA GLN A 67 6.65 17.74 8.56
C GLN A 67 7.90 17.35 9.37
N ALA A 68 7.81 17.41 10.70
CA ALA A 68 8.90 16.97 11.58
C ALA A 68 9.20 15.47 11.40
N MET A 69 8.16 14.63 11.44
CA MET A 69 8.22 13.19 11.26
C MET A 69 8.76 12.79 9.88
N ALA A 70 8.23 13.41 8.81
CA ALA A 70 8.68 13.20 7.44
C ALA A 70 10.16 13.58 7.28
N GLY A 71 10.59 14.67 7.89
CA GLY A 71 12.01 15.08 7.89
C GLY A 71 12.94 14.06 8.54
N VAL A 72 12.50 13.36 9.60
CA VAL A 72 13.24 12.23 10.21
C VAL A 72 13.30 11.05 9.23
N TYR A 73 12.15 10.66 8.69
CA TYR A 73 12.07 9.55 7.72
C TYR A 73 12.96 9.77 6.49
N VAL A 74 12.84 10.94 5.86
CA VAL A 74 13.59 11.30 4.64
C VAL A 74 15.09 11.14 4.83
N ARG A 75 15.64 11.56 5.98
CA ARG A 75 17.07 11.46 6.27
C ARG A 75 17.53 10.02 6.46
N ALA A 76 16.68 9.17 7.05
CA ALA A 76 16.98 7.75 7.27
C ALA A 76 16.72 6.88 6.03
N ASN A 77 15.80 7.31 5.15
CA ASN A 77 15.30 6.52 4.02
C ASN A 77 15.37 7.32 2.71
N PRO A 78 16.56 7.54 2.14
CA PRO A 78 16.71 8.21 0.85
C PRO A 78 16.05 7.44 -0.28
N PRO A 79 15.61 8.11 -1.35
CA PRO A 79 15.10 7.44 -2.54
C PRO A 79 16.13 6.47 -3.11
N ARG A 80 15.70 5.22 -3.36
CA ARG A 80 16.56 4.18 -3.96
C ARG A 80 16.40 4.09 -5.48
N THR A 81 15.35 4.71 -6.01
CA THR A 81 15.05 4.77 -7.44
C THR A 81 14.63 6.20 -7.81
N PRO A 82 14.74 6.59 -9.09
CA PRO A 82 14.23 7.88 -9.57
C PRO A 82 12.69 7.93 -9.65
N LEU A 83 12.02 6.80 -9.44
CA LEU A 83 10.56 6.69 -9.55
C LEU A 83 9.91 7.13 -8.24
N MET A 84 9.57 8.40 -8.14
CA MET A 84 8.98 9.01 -6.95
C MET A 84 7.62 8.40 -6.55
N MET A 85 6.94 7.74 -7.47
CA MET A 85 5.70 7.02 -7.20
C MET A 85 5.86 5.88 -6.16
N PHE A 86 7.08 5.37 -5.96
CA PHE A 86 7.38 4.35 -4.95
C PHE A 86 8.00 4.93 -3.68
N TYR A 87 8.28 6.23 -3.63
CA TYR A 87 8.87 6.83 -2.45
C TYR A 87 7.90 6.75 -1.25
N GLY A 88 8.44 6.40 -0.08
CA GLY A 88 7.65 6.18 1.14
C GLY A 88 7.17 4.72 1.32
N GLU A 89 7.69 3.77 0.56
CA GLU A 89 7.28 2.36 0.64
C GLU A 89 7.52 1.75 2.03
N THR A 90 8.56 2.17 2.74
CA THR A 90 8.86 1.75 4.12
C THR A 90 8.30 2.70 5.20
N PHE A 91 7.49 3.68 4.81
CA PHE A 91 6.96 4.67 5.75
C PHE A 91 5.99 4.05 6.79
N PRO A 92 5.12 3.08 6.44
CA PRO A 92 4.30 2.40 7.43
C PRO A 92 5.11 1.67 8.51
N ASP A 93 6.21 1.03 8.12
CA ASP A 93 7.08 0.30 9.06
C ASP A 93 7.85 1.28 9.97
N PHE A 94 8.33 2.38 9.40
CA PHE A 94 8.91 3.48 10.18
C PHE A 94 7.91 4.00 11.23
N LEU A 95 6.62 4.17 10.87
CA LEU A 95 5.60 4.62 11.80
C LEU A 95 5.37 3.64 12.96
N SER A 96 5.51 2.35 12.71
CA SER A 96 5.39 1.30 13.75
C SER A 96 6.44 1.44 14.85
N GLU A 97 7.62 1.98 14.50
CA GLU A 97 8.76 2.14 15.40
C GLU A 97 8.94 3.59 15.90
N PHE A 98 8.17 4.53 15.35
CA PHE A 98 8.34 5.95 15.64
C PHE A 98 7.68 6.34 16.97
N GLU A 99 8.46 6.31 18.06
CA GLU A 99 8.01 6.59 19.43
C GLU A 99 7.11 7.83 19.59
N PRO A 100 7.39 9.00 18.94
CA PRO A 100 6.53 10.17 19.14
C PRO A 100 5.10 10.00 18.61
N ALA A 101 4.83 9.04 17.72
CA ALA A 101 3.49 8.75 17.18
C ALA A 101 2.81 7.55 17.86
N ARG A 102 3.43 6.89 18.83
CA ARG A 102 2.96 5.65 19.49
C ARG A 102 1.55 5.75 20.08
N ALA A 103 1.12 6.95 20.50
CA ALA A 103 -0.24 7.15 21.00
C ALA A 103 -1.34 6.89 19.93
N LEU A 104 -0.98 6.91 18.65
CA LEU A 104 -1.87 6.62 17.53
C LEU A 104 -1.53 5.24 16.96
N SER A 105 -1.85 4.19 17.71
CA SER A 105 -1.48 2.80 17.37
C SER A 105 -2.01 2.30 16.03
N TYR A 106 -3.09 2.89 15.52
CA TYR A 106 -3.66 2.61 14.20
C TYR A 106 -2.93 3.30 13.03
N LEU A 107 -2.03 4.25 13.31
CA LEU A 107 -1.41 5.09 12.29
C LEU A 107 -0.59 4.31 11.24
N PRO A 108 0.20 3.28 11.62
CA PRO A 108 0.90 2.43 10.67
C PRO A 108 -0.05 1.70 9.71
N ASP A 109 -1.20 1.23 10.21
CA ASP A 109 -2.16 0.49 9.39
C ASP A 109 -2.91 1.40 8.43
N VAL A 110 -3.24 2.63 8.85
CA VAL A 110 -3.76 3.66 7.93
C VAL A 110 -2.73 3.97 6.84
N ALA A 111 -1.45 4.06 7.19
CA ALA A 111 -0.39 4.26 6.20
C ALA A 111 -0.26 3.05 5.24
N ARG A 112 -0.39 1.80 5.73
CA ARG A 112 -0.43 0.60 4.88
C ARG A 112 -1.61 0.64 3.89
N LEU A 113 -2.77 1.09 4.34
CA LEU A 113 -3.94 1.27 3.49
C LEU A 113 -3.68 2.31 2.37
N GLU A 114 -3.12 3.48 2.70
CA GLU A 114 -2.79 4.52 1.73
C GLU A 114 -1.71 4.08 0.74
N GLN A 115 -0.70 3.36 1.22
CA GLN A 115 0.34 2.77 0.39
C GLN A 115 -0.23 1.72 -0.56
N ALA A 116 -1.04 0.79 -0.07
CA ALA A 116 -1.67 -0.25 -0.89
C ALA A 116 -2.58 0.38 -1.96
N ARG A 117 -3.34 1.43 -1.61
CA ARG A 117 -4.15 2.18 -2.55
C ARG A 117 -3.30 2.79 -3.69
N ARG A 118 -2.12 3.32 -3.37
CA ARG A 118 -1.18 3.86 -4.36
C ARG A 118 -0.55 2.76 -5.23
N GLN A 119 -0.19 1.61 -4.63
CA GLN A 119 0.32 0.45 -5.36
C GLN A 119 -0.71 -0.09 -6.36
N VAL A 120 -1.97 -0.22 -5.93
CA VAL A 120 -3.09 -0.66 -6.77
C VAL A 120 -3.34 0.33 -7.91
N TYR A 121 -3.23 1.64 -7.65
CA TYR A 121 -3.36 2.67 -8.70
C TYR A 121 -2.32 2.51 -9.81
N HIS A 122 -1.10 2.11 -9.48
CA HIS A 122 0.01 1.93 -10.42
C HIS A 122 0.21 0.48 -10.91
N ALA A 123 -0.66 -0.45 -10.52
CA ALA A 123 -0.59 -1.82 -10.99
C ALA A 123 -0.87 -1.92 -12.50
N ALA A 124 -0.50 -3.04 -13.11
CA ALA A 124 -0.83 -3.31 -14.51
C ALA A 124 -2.35 -3.27 -14.73
N ASP A 125 -2.73 -2.84 -15.92
CA ASP A 125 -4.14 -2.82 -16.33
C ASP A 125 -4.59 -4.23 -16.68
N ASP A 126 -5.72 -4.63 -16.08
CA ASP A 126 -6.40 -5.88 -16.34
C ASP A 126 -7.90 -5.63 -16.57
N THR A 127 -8.53 -6.49 -17.32
CA THR A 127 -9.98 -6.45 -17.55
C THR A 127 -10.63 -7.53 -16.69
N PRO A 128 -11.54 -7.18 -15.76
CA PRO A 128 -12.30 -8.16 -15.01
C PRO A 128 -13.15 -9.06 -15.91
N ALA A 129 -13.22 -10.35 -15.56
CA ALA A 129 -14.11 -11.31 -16.22
C ALA A 129 -15.59 -11.01 -15.91
N ASN A 130 -16.47 -11.44 -16.83
CA ASN A 130 -17.90 -11.44 -16.53
C ASN A 130 -18.22 -12.62 -15.59
N PRO A 131 -18.84 -12.40 -14.42
CA PRO A 131 -19.25 -13.47 -13.51
C PRO A 131 -20.20 -14.52 -14.16
N ASP A 132 -20.96 -14.15 -15.18
CA ASP A 132 -21.84 -15.07 -15.91
C ASP A 132 -21.10 -16.22 -16.57
N SER A 133 -19.79 -16.08 -16.82
CA SER A 133 -18.94 -17.15 -17.35
C SER A 133 -18.90 -18.38 -16.44
N LEU A 134 -19.21 -18.26 -15.17
CA LEU A 134 -19.27 -19.37 -14.21
C LEU A 134 -20.55 -20.18 -14.31
N ALA A 135 -21.61 -19.64 -14.88
CA ALA A 135 -22.93 -20.30 -14.94
C ALA A 135 -22.94 -21.58 -15.81
N SER A 136 -21.91 -21.79 -16.64
CA SER A 136 -21.77 -22.99 -17.49
C SER A 136 -21.16 -24.20 -16.79
N PHE A 137 -20.59 -24.04 -15.59
CA PHE A 137 -19.93 -25.10 -14.84
C PHE A 137 -20.88 -25.80 -13.89
N THR A 138 -20.74 -27.11 -13.74
CA THR A 138 -21.41 -27.88 -12.68
C THR A 138 -20.78 -27.54 -11.32
N GLU A 139 -21.46 -27.88 -10.21
CA GLU A 139 -20.95 -27.65 -8.87
C GLU A 139 -19.57 -28.31 -8.64
N ALA A 140 -19.37 -29.55 -9.11
CA ALA A 140 -18.10 -30.24 -8.98
C ALA A 140 -16.97 -29.56 -9.79
N GLU A 141 -17.27 -29.09 -11.00
CA GLU A 141 -16.31 -28.32 -11.82
C GLU A 141 -15.99 -26.99 -11.18
N LEU A 142 -16.98 -26.28 -10.63
CA LEU A 142 -16.76 -25.01 -9.91
C LEU A 142 -15.75 -25.18 -8.78
N MET A 143 -15.86 -26.25 -7.96
CA MET A 143 -14.92 -26.50 -6.86
C MET A 143 -13.49 -26.82 -7.32
N ALA A 144 -13.32 -27.28 -8.55
CA ALA A 144 -12.02 -27.55 -9.17
C ALA A 144 -11.42 -26.35 -9.91
N LEU A 145 -12.17 -25.27 -10.12
CA LEU A 145 -11.69 -24.08 -10.83
C LEU A 145 -10.56 -23.39 -10.06
N ARG A 146 -9.60 -22.91 -10.81
CA ARG A 146 -8.57 -21.98 -10.38
C ARG A 146 -8.92 -20.58 -10.90
N PHE A 147 -8.68 -19.59 -10.08
CA PHE A 147 -9.08 -18.20 -10.34
C PHE A 147 -7.85 -17.32 -10.51
N ASP A 148 -7.69 -16.74 -11.69
CA ASP A 148 -6.73 -15.67 -11.90
C ASP A 148 -7.36 -14.36 -11.45
N LEU A 149 -6.65 -13.60 -10.64
CA LEU A 149 -7.10 -12.30 -10.15
C LEU A 149 -6.36 -11.16 -10.88
N ILE A 150 -7.00 -9.99 -10.99
CA ILE A 150 -6.37 -8.80 -11.57
C ILE A 150 -5.14 -8.41 -10.74
N ALA A 151 -4.09 -7.87 -11.39
CA ALA A 151 -2.87 -7.43 -10.71
C ALA A 151 -3.13 -6.27 -9.73
N GLY A 152 -4.14 -5.45 -10.04
CA GLY A 152 -4.54 -4.28 -9.30
C GLY A 152 -5.43 -4.60 -8.09
N HIS A 153 -5.00 -5.50 -7.19
CA HIS A 153 -5.68 -5.72 -5.92
C HIS A 153 -4.69 -5.88 -4.76
N ARG A 154 -5.12 -5.54 -3.54
CA ARG A 154 -4.38 -5.75 -2.28
C ARG A 154 -5.37 -5.96 -1.15
N ILE A 155 -5.00 -6.78 -0.17
CA ILE A 155 -5.76 -7.02 1.05
C ILE A 155 -4.95 -6.50 2.24
N ILE A 156 -5.58 -5.68 3.08
CA ILE A 156 -4.97 -5.08 4.27
C ILE A 156 -5.80 -5.45 5.49
N PRO A 157 -5.35 -6.39 6.30
CA PRO A 157 -5.95 -6.68 7.60
C PRO A 157 -5.49 -5.65 8.64
N SER A 158 -6.37 -5.29 9.58
CA SER A 158 -6.05 -4.43 10.70
C SER A 158 -6.92 -4.76 11.91
N GLU A 159 -6.37 -4.59 13.11
CA GLU A 159 -7.15 -4.62 14.37
C GLU A 159 -7.98 -3.34 14.57
N TYR A 160 -7.82 -2.35 13.70
CA TYR A 160 -8.48 -1.05 13.76
C TYR A 160 -9.45 -0.85 12.57
N PRO A 161 -10.44 0.05 12.70
CA PRO A 161 -11.39 0.39 11.64
C PRO A 161 -10.75 1.33 10.60
N ILE A 162 -9.71 0.85 9.90
CA ILE A 162 -8.84 1.68 9.04
C ILE A 162 -9.57 2.30 7.85
N LEU A 163 -10.55 1.62 7.27
CA LEU A 163 -11.37 2.16 6.18
C LEU A 163 -12.32 3.24 6.68
N GLY A 164 -12.92 3.00 7.85
CA GLY A 164 -13.74 4.00 8.54
C GLY A 164 -12.94 5.26 8.86
N ILE A 165 -11.75 5.12 9.46
CA ILE A 165 -10.83 6.23 9.74
C ILE A 165 -10.45 6.97 8.45
N TRP A 166 -10.11 6.23 7.40
CA TRP A 166 -9.74 6.83 6.11
C TRP A 166 -10.91 7.63 5.51
N ARG A 167 -12.12 7.06 5.47
CA ARG A 167 -13.33 7.72 4.93
C ARG A 167 -13.68 8.99 5.69
N ALA A 168 -13.66 8.94 7.02
CA ALA A 168 -13.93 10.10 7.89
C ALA A 168 -12.99 11.28 7.57
N ASN A 169 -11.72 10.99 7.26
CA ASN A 169 -10.73 12.01 6.93
C ASN A 169 -10.78 12.46 5.46
N MET A 170 -11.40 11.68 4.57
CA MET A 170 -11.55 12.04 3.15
C MET A 170 -12.92 12.63 2.80
N GLY A 171 -13.72 13.00 3.80
CA GLY A 171 -15.02 13.64 3.62
C GLY A 171 -16.18 12.66 3.42
N GLY A 172 -15.97 11.38 3.77
CA GLY A 172 -17.01 10.36 3.79
C GLY A 172 -17.77 10.30 5.12
N ASP A 173 -18.54 9.23 5.29
CA ASP A 173 -19.29 8.95 6.52
C ASP A 173 -18.33 8.76 7.72
N ASN A 174 -18.73 9.29 8.87
CA ASN A 174 -17.96 9.23 10.13
C ASN A 174 -18.36 8.03 11.02
N ALA A 175 -19.12 7.07 10.50
CA ALA A 175 -19.47 5.86 11.23
C ALA A 175 -18.22 4.98 11.41
N LEU A 176 -17.56 5.09 12.56
CA LEU A 176 -16.44 4.22 12.92
C LEU A 176 -16.97 2.95 13.59
N SER A 177 -16.47 1.80 13.13
CA SER A 177 -16.65 0.53 13.81
C SER A 177 -15.77 0.51 15.08
N ASP A 178 -16.14 -0.28 16.07
CA ASP A 178 -15.33 -0.63 17.24
C ASP A 178 -14.46 -1.89 17.01
N ARG A 179 -14.53 -2.46 15.82
CA ARG A 179 -13.86 -3.71 15.43
C ARG A 179 -12.79 -3.46 14.38
N GLY A 180 -11.82 -4.36 14.35
CA GLY A 180 -10.85 -4.43 13.27
C GLY A 180 -11.51 -4.65 11.92
N GLU A 181 -10.85 -4.21 10.88
CA GLU A 181 -11.32 -4.30 9.50
C GLU A 181 -10.29 -4.99 8.62
N THR A 182 -10.78 -5.79 7.68
CA THR A 182 -9.96 -6.28 6.56
C THR A 182 -10.46 -5.61 5.29
N VAL A 183 -9.58 -4.87 4.63
CA VAL A 183 -9.93 -4.05 3.48
C VAL A 183 -9.32 -4.64 2.22
N LEU A 184 -10.17 -4.94 1.24
CA LEU A 184 -9.76 -5.23 -0.12
C LEU A 184 -9.74 -3.93 -0.92
N ILE A 185 -8.59 -3.61 -1.48
CA ILE A 185 -8.41 -2.50 -2.40
C ILE A 185 -8.29 -3.10 -3.80
N ALA A 186 -9.07 -2.61 -4.74
CA ALA A 186 -9.07 -3.10 -6.11
C ALA A 186 -9.12 -1.94 -7.10
N ARG A 187 -8.67 -2.19 -8.35
CA ARG A 187 -8.76 -1.23 -9.44
C ARG A 187 -9.41 -1.85 -10.67
N PRO A 188 -10.68 -2.25 -10.58
CA PRO A 188 -11.44 -2.57 -11.78
C PRO A 188 -11.65 -1.29 -12.61
N ASP A 189 -11.66 -1.40 -13.92
CA ASP A 189 -11.98 -0.28 -14.82
C ASP A 189 -11.20 1.02 -14.51
N MET A 190 -9.93 0.91 -14.09
CA MET A 190 -9.03 2.02 -13.80
C MET A 190 -9.44 2.93 -12.62
N GLN A 191 -10.43 2.55 -11.82
CA GLN A 191 -10.84 3.25 -10.61
C GLN A 191 -10.45 2.46 -9.37
N VAL A 192 -9.79 3.12 -8.41
CA VAL A 192 -9.43 2.47 -7.15
C VAL A 192 -10.63 2.48 -6.20
N GLU A 193 -11.09 1.30 -5.87
CA GLU A 193 -12.19 1.05 -4.92
C GLU A 193 -11.67 0.37 -3.66
N MET A 194 -12.37 0.52 -2.54
CA MET A 194 -12.06 -0.11 -1.26
C MET A 194 -13.30 -0.74 -0.67
N HIS A 195 -13.21 -2.02 -0.35
CA HIS A 195 -14.31 -2.85 0.14
C HIS A 195 -13.94 -3.48 1.48
N LEU A 196 -14.87 -3.47 2.44
CA LEU A 196 -14.75 -4.30 3.63
C LEU A 196 -14.99 -5.75 3.23
N LEU A 197 -14.11 -6.63 3.68
CA LEU A 197 -14.26 -8.07 3.51
C LEU A 197 -15.06 -8.69 4.65
N SER A 198 -15.84 -9.70 4.31
CA SER A 198 -16.51 -10.58 5.28
C SER A 198 -15.48 -11.45 6.02
N PRO A 199 -15.82 -11.99 7.20
CA PRO A 199 -14.92 -12.88 7.93
C PRO A 199 -14.42 -14.05 7.07
N GLY A 200 -13.10 -14.29 7.07
CA GLY A 200 -12.46 -15.36 6.30
C GLY A 200 -12.27 -15.11 4.81
N SER A 201 -12.91 -14.06 4.23
CA SER A 201 -12.77 -13.75 2.80
C SER A 201 -11.33 -13.40 2.40
N ALA A 202 -10.53 -12.84 3.30
CA ALA A 202 -9.11 -12.55 3.05
C ALA A 202 -8.31 -13.82 2.79
N GLU A 203 -8.48 -14.85 3.65
CA GLU A 203 -7.84 -16.17 3.47
C GLU A 203 -8.32 -16.86 2.19
N PHE A 204 -9.62 -16.81 1.92
CA PHE A 204 -10.21 -17.34 0.70
C PHE A 204 -9.61 -16.71 -0.56
N ILE A 205 -9.64 -15.38 -0.67
CA ILE A 205 -9.10 -14.64 -1.82
C ILE A 205 -7.58 -14.84 -1.94
N SER A 206 -6.86 -14.87 -0.82
CA SER A 206 -5.41 -15.16 -0.82
C SER A 206 -5.11 -16.57 -1.28
N GLY A 207 -5.95 -17.54 -0.95
CA GLY A 207 -5.86 -18.91 -1.46
C GLY A 207 -6.03 -18.96 -2.98
N LEU A 208 -7.05 -18.28 -3.51
CA LEU A 208 -7.28 -18.16 -4.95
C LEU A 208 -6.11 -17.48 -5.67
N ALA A 209 -5.60 -16.37 -5.11
CA ALA A 209 -4.42 -15.66 -5.63
C ALA A 209 -3.15 -16.53 -5.61
N GLY A 210 -3.07 -17.50 -4.67
CA GLY A 210 -2.02 -18.52 -4.59
C GLY A 210 -2.27 -19.75 -5.49
N ASP A 211 -3.15 -19.65 -6.47
CA ASP A 211 -3.49 -20.70 -7.43
C ASP A 211 -4.11 -21.96 -6.78
N LEU A 212 -4.76 -21.85 -5.63
CA LEU A 212 -5.55 -22.96 -5.08
C LEU A 212 -6.87 -23.13 -5.84
N PRO A 213 -7.35 -24.37 -6.05
CA PRO A 213 -8.72 -24.60 -6.50
C PRO A 213 -9.73 -23.98 -5.54
N LEU A 214 -10.88 -23.53 -6.04
CA LEU A 214 -11.92 -22.86 -5.26
C LEU A 214 -12.31 -23.66 -4.01
N GLY A 215 -12.55 -24.96 -4.12
CA GLY A 215 -12.91 -25.81 -2.99
C GLY A 215 -11.82 -25.85 -1.90
N ILE A 216 -10.56 -25.97 -2.29
CA ILE A 216 -9.42 -25.99 -1.37
C ILE A 216 -9.23 -24.62 -0.70
N ALA A 217 -9.37 -23.53 -1.45
CA ALA A 217 -9.33 -22.18 -0.89
C ALA A 217 -10.46 -21.94 0.14
N ALA A 218 -11.66 -22.46 -0.13
CA ALA A 218 -12.80 -22.38 0.78
C ALA A 218 -12.58 -23.22 2.05
N GLU A 219 -12.09 -24.45 1.95
CA GLU A 219 -11.76 -25.31 3.10
C GLU A 219 -10.69 -24.67 3.99
N ARG A 220 -9.67 -24.09 3.38
CA ARG A 220 -8.61 -23.36 4.10
C ARG A 220 -9.17 -22.17 4.85
N ALA A 221 -10.02 -21.37 4.21
CA ALA A 221 -10.65 -20.20 4.83
C ALA A 221 -11.56 -20.63 6.00
N ALA A 222 -12.38 -21.67 5.85
CA ALA A 222 -13.24 -22.19 6.90
C ALA A 222 -12.43 -22.77 8.09
N THR A 223 -11.25 -23.35 7.82
CA THR A 223 -10.36 -23.84 8.88
C THR A 223 -9.73 -22.68 9.66
N ALA A 224 -9.32 -21.61 8.97
CA ALA A 224 -8.71 -20.43 9.60
C ALA A 224 -9.74 -19.56 10.34
N MET A 225 -10.96 -19.46 9.81
CA MET A 225 -12.04 -18.63 10.34
C MET A 225 -13.35 -19.42 10.30
N PRO A 226 -13.81 -19.98 11.44
CA PRO A 226 -15.03 -20.80 11.49
C PRO A 226 -16.30 -20.06 11.03
N GLU A 227 -16.32 -18.73 11.10
CA GLU A 227 -17.42 -17.89 10.63
C GLU A 227 -17.38 -17.63 9.11
N PHE A 228 -16.41 -18.19 8.38
CA PHE A 228 -16.34 -18.04 6.92
C PHE A 228 -17.56 -18.64 6.23
N ASP A 229 -18.15 -17.88 5.35
CA ASP A 229 -19.21 -18.29 4.44
C ASP A 229 -18.76 -18.16 2.99
N LEU A 230 -18.81 -19.25 2.23
CA LEU A 230 -18.36 -19.27 0.84
C LEU A 230 -19.14 -18.29 -0.05
N GLY A 231 -20.46 -18.18 0.19
CA GLY A 231 -21.32 -17.24 -0.57
C GLY A 231 -20.91 -15.79 -0.30
N ALA A 232 -20.59 -15.44 0.96
CA ALA A 232 -20.06 -14.12 1.30
C ALA A 232 -18.68 -13.88 0.67
N GLY A 233 -17.77 -14.87 0.69
CA GLY A 233 -16.46 -14.78 0.07
C GLY A 233 -16.53 -14.56 -1.44
N LEU A 234 -17.41 -15.29 -2.13
CA LEU A 234 -17.66 -15.09 -3.57
C LEU A 234 -18.30 -13.73 -3.84
N SER A 235 -19.27 -13.31 -3.00
CA SER A 235 -19.88 -11.99 -3.10
C SER A 235 -18.85 -10.86 -2.98
N ASP A 236 -17.89 -10.97 -2.04
CA ASP A 236 -16.81 -10.01 -1.87
C ASP A 236 -15.91 -9.94 -3.10
N LEU A 237 -15.53 -11.09 -3.67
CA LEU A 237 -14.70 -11.21 -4.87
C LEU A 237 -15.39 -10.57 -6.08
N PHE A 238 -16.68 -10.86 -6.30
CA PHE A 238 -17.43 -10.34 -7.45
C PHE A 238 -17.79 -8.86 -7.29
N ARG A 239 -18.13 -8.42 -6.08
CA ARG A 239 -18.39 -7.00 -5.78
C ARG A 239 -17.15 -6.15 -6.05
N ALA A 240 -15.97 -6.65 -5.68
CA ALA A 240 -14.71 -5.97 -5.94
C ALA A 240 -14.20 -6.14 -7.38
N ARG A 241 -14.88 -7.01 -8.19
CA ARG A 241 -14.56 -7.23 -9.60
C ARG A 241 -13.09 -7.58 -9.85
N ILE A 242 -12.52 -8.40 -8.98
CA ILE A 242 -11.10 -8.77 -9.06
C ILE A 242 -10.84 -10.07 -9.82
N LEU A 243 -11.89 -10.80 -10.24
CA LEU A 243 -11.74 -11.97 -11.08
C LEU A 243 -11.32 -11.57 -12.50
N LYS A 244 -10.21 -12.13 -13.00
CA LYS A 244 -9.69 -11.89 -14.36
C LYS A 244 -10.01 -13.05 -15.30
N ASN A 245 -9.83 -14.29 -14.84
CA ASN A 245 -10.05 -15.49 -15.62
C ASN A 245 -10.30 -16.70 -14.70
N VAL A 246 -10.83 -17.78 -15.27
CA VAL A 246 -10.94 -19.08 -14.59
C VAL A 246 -10.42 -20.19 -15.50
N THR A 247 -9.77 -21.17 -14.89
CA THR A 247 -9.26 -22.37 -15.58
C THR A 247 -9.64 -23.61 -14.80
N LEU A 248 -10.04 -24.68 -15.51
CA LEU A 248 -10.12 -26.00 -14.89
C LEU A 248 -8.70 -26.48 -14.61
N GLY A 249 -8.43 -26.83 -13.35
CA GLY A 249 -7.17 -27.47 -13.00
C GLY A 249 -7.02 -28.75 -13.84
N SER A 250 -5.93 -28.88 -14.64
CA SER A 250 -5.58 -30.15 -15.19
C SER A 250 -5.31 -31.11 -14.02
N GLU A 251 -6.08 -32.19 -13.90
CA GLU A 251 -5.70 -33.32 -13.04
C GLU A 251 -4.29 -33.69 -13.45
N GLY A 252 -3.34 -33.54 -12.52
CA GLY A 252 -1.94 -33.92 -12.76
C GLY A 252 -1.89 -35.41 -13.05
N GLU A 253 -1.36 -35.74 -14.22
CA GLU A 253 -0.85 -37.07 -14.50
C GLU A 253 0.30 -37.43 -13.56
#